data_61a2429457171ad7cdbd37384872588e
#
_entry.id   61a2429457171ad7cdbd37384872588e
#
_cell.length_a   1.000
_cell.length_b   1.000
_cell.length_c   1.000
_cell.angle_alpha   90.00
_cell.angle_beta   90.00
_cell.angle_gamma   90.00
#
_symmetry.space_group_name_H-M   'P 1'
#
loop_
_entity.id
_entity.type
_entity.pdbx_description
1 polymer ?
#
loop_
_entity_poly.entity_id
_entity_poly.type
_entity_poly.pdbx_seq_one_letter_code
_entity_poly.pdbx_strand_id
1 'polypeptide(L)'
;MSTQKFSFEEREAIWSAYDKKCMYTSEPLKIDNFHIDHIIPEEYAGKTIEFEELVTSLGLDDGFDIFGYENLVPCTPNANLRKNGLLFETNSMLFYLNIARSKKKRVIECLEKIHRRNKKGKATIYLLQCLDRGILSEEDFSSILEKHSDSPQEIFNLIEAIEFEDRADVKAVSKGDLDFFRGLPVKMGQNKHISGLDLWSDSFGKIHVRTCKEYEDAIACGYYPRTNFDIKMSVFFKHQCGLLQALKKATIPTVSYIDSPRRGILDLDLLPFTFFPYIGELSGEYKGNASYQDKINAKEILIKNVSQNTIRIEEPEGMGQFLAEVVRADFNGDGIEDILLYEGCYATHGTLGYGDIKIITIKSNGSMFEEVTESI
;
A
#
# COMPACT_ATOMS: atom_id res chain seq x y z
N MET A 1 -16.03 -11.07 18.93
CA MET A 1 -15.97 -10.28 17.69
C MET A 1 -15.46 -11.20 16.60
N SER A 2 -16.06 -11.16 15.41
CA SER A 2 -15.63 -12.00 14.28
C SER A 2 -14.15 -11.79 13.95
N THR A 3 -13.43 -12.89 13.72
CA THR A 3 -12.02 -12.88 13.28
C THR A 3 -11.92 -12.79 11.76
N GLN A 4 -12.96 -13.21 11.02
CA GLN A 4 -13.02 -13.12 9.57
C GLN A 4 -13.16 -11.65 9.13
N LYS A 5 -12.29 -11.23 8.22
CA LYS A 5 -12.32 -9.88 7.64
C LYS A 5 -12.80 -9.95 6.21
N PHE A 6 -13.65 -9.01 5.86
CA PHE A 6 -14.20 -8.88 4.52
C PHE A 6 -13.64 -7.63 3.85
N SER A 7 -13.19 -7.76 2.61
CA SER A 7 -12.87 -6.63 1.74
C SER A 7 -14.13 -5.82 1.43
N PHE A 8 -13.95 -4.62 0.90
CA PHE A 8 -15.11 -3.81 0.48
C PHE A 8 -15.87 -4.51 -0.66
N GLU A 9 -15.14 -5.15 -1.57
CA GLU A 9 -15.69 -5.91 -2.70
C GLU A 9 -16.55 -7.09 -2.23
N GLU A 10 -16.07 -7.86 -1.27
CA GLU A 10 -16.85 -8.98 -0.70
C GLU A 10 -18.11 -8.49 0.00
N ARG A 11 -18.00 -7.40 0.77
CA ARG A 11 -19.16 -6.77 1.40
C ARG A 11 -20.18 -6.31 0.37
N GLU A 12 -19.74 -5.61 -0.69
CA GLU A 12 -20.63 -5.16 -1.77
C GLU A 12 -21.27 -6.32 -2.50
N ALA A 13 -20.52 -7.43 -2.74
CA ALA A 13 -21.02 -8.62 -3.40
C ALA A 13 -22.12 -9.31 -2.58
N ILE A 14 -21.87 -9.52 -1.28
CA ILE A 14 -22.88 -10.10 -0.37
C ILE A 14 -24.13 -9.22 -0.30
N TRP A 15 -23.94 -7.92 -0.06
CA TRP A 15 -25.05 -6.95 0.00
C TRP A 15 -25.91 -6.95 -1.27
N SER A 16 -25.25 -7.00 -2.46
CA SER A 16 -25.94 -7.01 -3.75
C SER A 16 -26.65 -8.33 -4.03
N ALA A 17 -26.04 -9.46 -3.66
CA ALA A 17 -26.61 -10.80 -3.87
C ALA A 17 -27.91 -11.01 -3.07
N TYR A 18 -28.03 -10.34 -1.93
CA TYR A 18 -29.22 -10.38 -1.07
C TYR A 18 -30.18 -9.21 -1.33
N ASP A 19 -30.14 -8.61 -2.52
CA ASP A 19 -31.05 -7.54 -2.94
C ASP A 19 -31.04 -6.34 -1.98
N LYS A 20 -29.90 -6.09 -1.33
CA LYS A 20 -29.69 -4.98 -0.38
C LYS A 20 -30.59 -5.05 0.85
N LYS A 21 -30.95 -6.26 1.29
CA LYS A 21 -31.85 -6.51 2.42
C LYS A 21 -31.20 -7.38 3.49
N CYS A 22 -31.60 -7.11 4.73
CA CYS A 22 -31.27 -7.95 5.86
C CYS A 22 -31.91 -9.32 5.70
N MET A 23 -31.09 -10.37 5.85
CA MET A 23 -31.56 -11.75 5.75
C MET A 23 -32.60 -12.11 6.81
N TYR A 24 -32.46 -11.57 8.02
CA TYR A 24 -33.31 -11.91 9.15
C TYR A 24 -34.60 -11.09 9.25
N THR A 25 -34.53 -9.81 8.83
CA THR A 25 -35.68 -8.88 9.02
C THR A 25 -36.26 -8.39 7.71
N SER A 26 -35.62 -8.69 6.57
CA SER A 26 -36.00 -8.16 5.25
C SER A 26 -35.95 -6.64 5.11
N GLU A 27 -35.43 -5.92 6.11
CA GLU A 27 -35.25 -4.48 6.09
C GLU A 27 -34.18 -4.08 5.08
N PRO A 28 -34.33 -2.92 4.41
CA PRO A 28 -33.27 -2.41 3.53
C PRO A 28 -31.98 -2.14 4.28
N LEU A 29 -30.86 -2.54 3.69
CA LEU A 29 -29.51 -2.32 4.21
C LEU A 29 -28.79 -1.22 3.44
N LYS A 30 -28.10 -0.34 4.16
CA LYS A 30 -27.14 0.60 3.57
C LYS A 30 -25.77 -0.04 3.49
N ILE A 31 -25.05 0.22 2.39
CA ILE A 31 -23.71 -0.38 2.14
C ILE A 31 -22.67 0.00 3.20
N ASP A 32 -22.82 1.14 3.80
CA ASP A 32 -21.94 1.69 4.85
C ASP A 32 -22.30 1.24 6.27
N ASN A 33 -23.52 0.66 6.45
CA ASN A 33 -24.04 0.32 7.78
C ASN A 33 -24.79 -1.01 7.77
N PHE A 34 -24.08 -2.11 7.56
CA PHE A 34 -24.61 -3.47 7.76
C PHE A 34 -23.50 -4.41 8.29
N HIS A 35 -23.92 -5.49 8.91
CA HIS A 35 -23.02 -6.55 9.35
C HIS A 35 -23.13 -7.77 8.42
N ILE A 36 -22.05 -8.55 8.33
CA ILE A 36 -22.05 -9.91 7.78
C ILE A 36 -22.01 -10.83 8.98
N ASP A 37 -23.00 -11.70 9.07
CA ASP A 37 -23.15 -12.66 10.16
C ASP A 37 -22.91 -14.09 9.65
N HIS A 38 -22.35 -14.94 10.52
CA HIS A 38 -22.22 -16.36 10.32
C HIS A 38 -23.46 -17.07 10.88
N ILE A 39 -24.20 -17.79 10.05
CA ILE A 39 -25.40 -18.54 10.50
C ILE A 39 -24.98 -19.54 11.58
N ILE A 40 -23.99 -20.39 11.30
CA ILE A 40 -23.26 -21.16 12.31
C ILE A 40 -22.14 -20.26 12.83
N PRO A 41 -22.10 -19.95 14.13
CA PRO A 41 -21.13 -19.02 14.68
C PRO A 41 -19.68 -19.45 14.43
N GLU A 42 -18.84 -18.49 14.14
CA GLU A 42 -17.40 -18.67 13.85
C GLU A 42 -16.63 -19.38 14.97
N GLU A 43 -17.11 -19.30 16.22
CA GLU A 43 -16.47 -19.98 17.36
C GLU A 43 -16.46 -21.51 17.24
N TYR A 44 -17.31 -22.09 16.38
CA TYR A 44 -17.34 -23.53 16.11
C TYR A 44 -16.14 -23.96 15.25
N ALA A 45 -15.46 -23.07 14.55
CA ALA A 45 -14.25 -23.40 13.78
C ALA A 45 -13.11 -23.95 14.67
N GLY A 46 -13.07 -23.57 15.96
CA GLY A 46 -12.10 -24.07 16.94
C GLY A 46 -12.54 -25.33 17.72
N LYS A 47 -13.77 -25.80 17.50
CA LYS A 47 -14.39 -26.91 18.25
C LYS A 47 -14.64 -28.08 17.30
N THR A 48 -13.59 -28.78 16.87
CA THR A 48 -13.63 -29.76 15.78
C THR A 48 -14.72 -30.84 16.00
N ILE A 49 -14.82 -31.45 17.17
CA ILE A 49 -15.80 -32.50 17.47
C ILE A 49 -17.23 -31.94 17.44
N GLU A 50 -17.48 -30.86 18.16
CA GLU A 50 -18.81 -30.22 18.22
C GLU A 50 -19.27 -29.72 16.86
N PHE A 51 -18.35 -29.26 16.04
CA PHE A 51 -18.63 -28.79 14.67
C PHE A 51 -18.99 -29.97 13.75
N GLU A 52 -18.23 -31.07 13.78
CA GLU A 52 -18.50 -32.28 13.01
C GLU A 52 -19.86 -32.91 13.38
N GLU A 53 -20.16 -32.95 14.68
CA GLU A 53 -21.48 -33.42 15.17
C GLU A 53 -22.62 -32.52 14.65
N LEU A 54 -22.41 -31.18 14.67
CA LEU A 54 -23.38 -30.21 14.16
C LEU A 54 -23.59 -30.35 12.67
N VAL A 55 -22.52 -30.42 11.87
CA VAL A 55 -22.55 -30.62 10.40
C VAL A 55 -23.31 -31.89 10.07
N THR A 56 -23.01 -33.01 10.76
CA THR A 56 -23.70 -34.27 10.58
C THR A 56 -25.17 -34.19 10.95
N SER A 57 -25.52 -33.57 12.08
CA SER A 57 -26.91 -33.43 12.52
C SER A 57 -27.77 -32.58 11.60
N LEU A 58 -27.14 -31.62 10.90
CA LEU A 58 -27.77 -30.74 9.93
C LEU A 58 -27.80 -31.35 8.51
N GLY A 59 -27.17 -32.53 8.31
CA GLY A 59 -27.07 -33.15 6.99
C GLY A 59 -26.32 -32.28 5.99
N LEU A 60 -25.33 -31.52 6.44
CA LEU A 60 -24.47 -30.72 5.56
C LEU A 60 -23.36 -31.59 4.97
N ASP A 61 -22.79 -31.14 3.86
CA ASP A 61 -21.70 -31.87 3.19
C ASP A 61 -20.42 -31.86 4.06
N ASP A 62 -19.62 -32.92 4.00
CA ASP A 62 -18.35 -33.05 4.76
C ASP A 62 -17.34 -31.91 4.45
N GLY A 63 -17.52 -31.20 3.33
CA GLY A 63 -16.72 -30.04 2.93
C GLY A 63 -17.37 -28.68 3.27
N PHE A 64 -18.33 -28.63 4.19
CA PHE A 64 -18.96 -27.38 4.58
C PHE A 64 -17.95 -26.43 5.22
N ASP A 65 -17.76 -25.25 4.59
CA ASP A 65 -16.85 -24.24 5.08
C ASP A 65 -17.59 -23.21 5.95
N ILE A 66 -17.26 -23.18 7.23
CA ILE A 66 -17.85 -22.24 8.19
C ILE A 66 -17.59 -20.76 7.80
N PHE A 67 -16.51 -20.51 7.06
CA PHE A 67 -16.15 -19.19 6.56
C PHE A 67 -16.62 -18.96 5.12
N GLY A 68 -17.27 -19.95 4.52
CA GLY A 68 -17.78 -19.91 3.15
C GLY A 68 -19.06 -19.09 2.99
N TYR A 69 -19.32 -18.65 1.78
CA TYR A 69 -20.53 -17.84 1.46
C TYR A 69 -21.85 -18.56 1.75
N GLU A 70 -21.85 -19.88 1.88
CA GLU A 70 -23.00 -20.67 2.33
C GLU A 70 -23.36 -20.52 3.80
N ASN A 71 -22.48 -19.93 4.59
CA ASN A 71 -22.67 -19.61 6.00
C ASN A 71 -22.80 -18.11 6.29
N LEU A 72 -22.63 -17.25 5.25
CA LEU A 72 -22.56 -15.80 5.41
C LEU A 72 -23.81 -15.10 4.92
N VAL A 73 -24.36 -14.22 5.75
CA VAL A 73 -25.57 -13.44 5.42
C VAL A 73 -25.44 -11.98 5.84
N PRO A 74 -25.98 -11.04 5.05
CA PRO A 74 -26.02 -9.64 5.45
C PRO A 74 -27.17 -9.40 6.42
N CYS A 75 -26.91 -8.64 7.46
CA CYS A 75 -27.93 -8.31 8.46
C CYS A 75 -27.78 -6.88 9.00
N THR A 76 -28.84 -6.38 9.62
CA THR A 76 -28.77 -5.13 10.39
C THR A 76 -27.90 -5.33 11.64
N PRO A 77 -27.19 -4.27 12.11
CA PRO A 77 -26.45 -4.34 13.37
C PRO A 77 -27.31 -4.85 14.55
N ASN A 78 -28.57 -4.44 14.62
CA ASN A 78 -29.48 -4.88 15.67
C ASN A 78 -29.83 -6.37 15.59
N ALA A 79 -30.06 -6.91 14.38
CA ALA A 79 -30.34 -8.33 14.19
C ALA A 79 -29.13 -9.18 14.60
N ASN A 80 -27.92 -8.74 14.24
CA ASN A 80 -26.66 -9.39 14.63
C ASN A 80 -26.46 -9.38 16.16
N LEU A 81 -26.69 -8.25 16.80
CA LEU A 81 -26.60 -8.13 18.26
C LEU A 81 -27.61 -9.03 18.98
N ARG A 82 -28.83 -9.16 18.46
CA ARG A 82 -29.85 -10.05 19.06
C ARG A 82 -29.46 -11.52 18.95
N LYS A 83 -28.85 -11.91 17.83
CA LYS A 83 -28.35 -13.28 17.64
C LYS A 83 -27.15 -13.56 18.56
N ASN A 84 -26.23 -12.63 18.75
CA ASN A 84 -25.13 -12.63 19.70
C ASN A 84 -24.37 -13.98 19.80
N GLY A 85 -24.05 -14.61 18.67
CA GLY A 85 -23.34 -15.91 18.61
C GLY A 85 -24.20 -17.12 19.01
N LEU A 86 -25.50 -16.96 19.26
CA LEU A 86 -26.38 -18.08 19.55
C LEU A 86 -26.62 -18.92 18.29
N LEU A 87 -26.70 -20.24 18.49
CA LEU A 87 -27.21 -21.15 17.47
C LEU A 87 -28.73 -21.01 17.37
N PHE A 88 -29.22 -20.97 16.14
CA PHE A 88 -30.65 -21.11 15.89
C PHE A 88 -31.09 -22.56 16.20
N GLU A 89 -32.39 -22.75 16.42
CA GLU A 89 -32.96 -24.09 16.38
C GLU A 89 -32.70 -24.75 15.01
N THR A 90 -32.54 -26.06 14.98
CA THR A 90 -32.14 -26.85 13.80
C THR A 90 -32.91 -26.48 12.53
N ASN A 91 -34.24 -26.39 12.62
CA ASN A 91 -35.07 -26.06 11.45
C ASN A 91 -34.84 -24.63 10.91
N SER A 92 -34.68 -23.68 11.83
CA SER A 92 -34.40 -22.29 11.49
C SER A 92 -33.00 -22.15 10.88
N MET A 93 -32.02 -22.86 11.42
CA MET A 93 -30.66 -22.89 10.92
C MET A 93 -30.61 -23.47 9.51
N LEU A 94 -31.24 -24.61 9.28
CA LEU A 94 -31.35 -25.24 7.96
C LEU A 94 -32.04 -24.32 6.93
N PHE A 95 -33.09 -23.60 7.36
CA PHE A 95 -33.78 -22.63 6.52
C PHE A 95 -32.81 -21.52 6.05
N TYR A 96 -32.08 -20.92 6.95
CA TYR A 96 -31.12 -19.85 6.63
C TYR A 96 -29.93 -20.36 5.81
N LEU A 97 -29.38 -21.54 6.14
CA LEU A 97 -28.29 -22.16 5.40
C LEU A 97 -28.71 -22.49 3.96
N ASN A 98 -29.91 -23.00 3.75
CA ASN A 98 -30.43 -23.29 2.41
C ASN A 98 -30.58 -22.01 1.57
N ILE A 99 -31.02 -20.92 2.15
CA ILE A 99 -31.07 -19.63 1.45
C ILE A 99 -29.63 -19.17 1.14
N ALA A 100 -28.72 -19.18 2.10
CA ALA A 100 -27.34 -18.75 1.89
C ALA A 100 -26.66 -19.60 0.80
N ARG A 101 -26.85 -20.92 0.83
CA ARG A 101 -26.36 -21.84 -0.21
C ARG A 101 -26.92 -21.49 -1.59
N SER A 102 -28.23 -21.16 -1.68
CA SER A 102 -28.85 -20.73 -2.96
C SER A 102 -28.29 -19.40 -3.47
N LYS A 103 -27.81 -18.53 -2.58
CA LYS A 103 -27.22 -17.22 -2.91
C LYS A 103 -25.72 -17.28 -3.20
N LYS A 104 -25.00 -18.34 -2.80
CA LYS A 104 -23.54 -18.50 -2.98
C LYS A 104 -23.09 -18.19 -4.42
N LYS A 105 -23.73 -18.80 -5.41
CA LYS A 105 -23.41 -18.56 -6.81
C LYS A 105 -23.57 -17.08 -7.19
N ARG A 106 -24.66 -16.47 -6.75
CA ARG A 106 -24.92 -15.04 -7.02
C ARG A 106 -23.92 -14.12 -6.35
N VAL A 107 -23.44 -14.45 -5.12
CA VAL A 107 -22.37 -13.70 -4.45
C VAL A 107 -21.09 -13.75 -5.28
N ILE A 108 -20.69 -14.93 -5.75
CA ILE A 108 -19.51 -15.10 -6.60
C ILE A 108 -19.64 -14.30 -7.90
N GLU A 109 -20.78 -14.39 -8.58
CA GLU A 109 -21.05 -13.61 -9.80
C GLU A 109 -21.02 -12.08 -9.56
N CYS A 110 -21.53 -11.64 -8.43
CA CYS A 110 -21.47 -10.22 -8.05
C CYS A 110 -20.01 -9.79 -7.78
N LEU A 111 -19.23 -10.62 -7.07
CA LEU A 111 -17.83 -10.35 -6.79
C LEU A 111 -17.01 -10.25 -8.10
N GLU A 112 -17.19 -11.17 -9.02
CA GLU A 112 -16.55 -11.12 -10.33
C GLU A 112 -16.92 -9.87 -11.13
N LYS A 113 -18.20 -9.44 -11.09
CA LYS A 113 -18.64 -8.19 -11.74
C LYS A 113 -18.00 -6.96 -11.12
N ILE A 114 -17.87 -6.95 -9.80
CA ILE A 114 -17.23 -5.85 -9.06
C ILE A 114 -15.73 -5.80 -9.40
N HIS A 115 -15.05 -6.95 -9.41
CA HIS A 115 -13.65 -7.04 -9.82
C HIS A 115 -13.44 -6.54 -11.26
N ARG A 116 -14.28 -6.98 -12.22
CA ARG A 116 -14.21 -6.50 -13.62
C ARG A 116 -14.45 -4.99 -13.72
N ARG A 117 -15.42 -4.45 -12.96
CA ARG A 117 -15.70 -3.00 -12.93
C ARG A 117 -14.49 -2.22 -12.39
N ASN A 118 -13.88 -2.70 -11.30
CA ASN A 118 -12.71 -2.07 -10.71
C ASN A 118 -11.50 -2.14 -11.64
N LYS A 119 -11.26 -3.30 -12.28
CA LYS A 119 -10.23 -3.48 -13.30
C LYS A 119 -10.41 -2.53 -14.48
N LYS A 120 -11.63 -2.45 -15.04
CA LYS A 120 -11.92 -1.53 -16.16
C LYS A 120 -11.64 -0.07 -15.80
N GLY A 121 -12.05 0.36 -14.61
CA GLY A 121 -11.80 1.73 -14.15
C GLY A 121 -10.30 2.03 -14.03
N LYS A 122 -9.54 1.10 -13.44
CA LYS A 122 -8.09 1.19 -13.34
C LYS A 122 -7.45 1.27 -14.73
N ALA A 123 -7.77 0.33 -15.63
CA ALA A 123 -7.22 0.29 -16.99
C ALA A 123 -7.46 1.60 -17.75
N THR A 124 -8.66 2.19 -17.63
CA THR A 124 -8.97 3.46 -18.29
C THR A 124 -8.10 4.60 -17.76
N ILE A 125 -7.93 4.71 -16.44
CA ILE A 125 -7.08 5.74 -15.81
C ILE A 125 -5.64 5.62 -16.29
N TYR A 126 -5.13 4.41 -16.42
CA TYR A 126 -3.76 4.17 -16.85
C TYR A 126 -3.50 4.49 -18.31
N LEU A 127 -4.42 4.07 -19.18
CA LEU A 127 -4.33 4.45 -20.60
C LEU A 127 -4.27 5.96 -20.76
N LEU A 128 -5.13 6.69 -20.04
CA LEU A 128 -5.09 8.16 -20.04
C LEU A 128 -3.76 8.68 -19.52
N GLN A 129 -3.22 8.13 -18.43
CA GLN A 129 -1.92 8.53 -17.90
C GLN A 129 -0.75 8.22 -18.85
N CYS A 130 -0.80 7.09 -19.56
CA CYS A 130 0.21 6.74 -20.55
C CYS A 130 0.17 7.69 -21.76
N LEU A 131 -1.02 8.07 -22.21
CA LEU A 131 -1.20 9.04 -23.28
C LEU A 131 -0.75 10.45 -22.85
N ASP A 132 -1.19 10.90 -21.67
CA ASP A 132 -0.85 12.21 -21.12
C ASP A 132 0.66 12.39 -20.88
N ARG A 133 1.35 11.30 -20.56
CA ARG A 133 2.80 11.32 -20.34
C ARG A 133 3.64 11.01 -21.59
N GLY A 134 3.01 10.78 -22.72
CA GLY A 134 3.71 10.39 -23.95
C GLY A 134 4.43 9.04 -23.89
N ILE A 135 4.08 8.17 -22.92
CA ILE A 135 4.61 6.79 -22.82
C ILE A 135 4.05 5.93 -23.95
N LEU A 136 2.79 6.17 -24.32
CA LEU A 136 2.13 5.60 -25.49
C LEU A 136 1.65 6.77 -26.36
N SER A 137 1.91 6.71 -27.67
CA SER A 137 1.25 7.58 -28.64
C SER A 137 -0.16 7.05 -28.97
N GLU A 138 -0.99 7.90 -29.60
CA GLU A 138 -2.29 7.44 -30.11
C GLU A 138 -2.13 6.35 -31.17
N GLU A 139 -1.04 6.40 -31.96
CA GLU A 139 -0.70 5.37 -32.95
C GLU A 139 -0.32 4.05 -32.30
N ASP A 140 0.49 4.07 -31.23
CA ASP A 140 0.85 2.86 -30.46
C ASP A 140 -0.39 2.20 -29.88
N PHE A 141 -1.30 3.00 -29.33
CA PHE A 141 -2.54 2.50 -28.75
C PHE A 141 -3.46 1.89 -29.83
N SER A 142 -3.60 2.55 -30.98
CA SER A 142 -4.36 2.06 -32.11
C SER A 142 -3.79 0.73 -32.66
N SER A 143 -2.46 0.65 -32.78
CA SER A 143 -1.75 -0.57 -33.19
C SER A 143 -1.98 -1.73 -32.22
N ILE A 144 -1.96 -1.48 -30.90
CA ILE A 144 -2.26 -2.49 -29.88
C ILE A 144 -3.72 -2.98 -30.01
N LEU A 145 -4.66 -2.06 -30.19
CA LEU A 145 -6.07 -2.41 -30.39
C LEU A 145 -6.31 -3.26 -31.63
N GLU A 146 -5.70 -2.89 -32.77
CA GLU A 146 -5.81 -3.64 -34.01
C GLU A 146 -5.21 -5.05 -33.89
N LYS A 147 -4.01 -5.16 -33.28
CA LYS A 147 -3.30 -6.42 -33.10
C LYS A 147 -4.04 -7.41 -32.21
N HIS A 148 -4.81 -6.91 -31.23
CA HIS A 148 -5.53 -7.72 -30.25
C HIS A 148 -7.05 -7.59 -30.34
N SER A 149 -7.57 -7.15 -31.51
CA SER A 149 -9.01 -6.98 -31.72
C SER A 149 -9.82 -8.24 -31.47
N ASP A 150 -9.23 -9.40 -31.76
CA ASP A 150 -9.88 -10.71 -31.60
C ASP A 150 -9.75 -11.27 -30.17
N SER A 151 -8.93 -10.65 -29.31
CA SER A 151 -8.67 -11.09 -27.94
C SER A 151 -8.68 -9.93 -26.97
N PRO A 152 -9.84 -9.29 -26.69
CA PRO A 152 -9.93 -8.14 -25.79
C PRO A 152 -9.37 -8.42 -24.39
N GLN A 153 -9.41 -9.67 -23.93
CA GLN A 153 -8.85 -10.07 -22.64
C GLN A 153 -7.32 -9.98 -22.62
N GLU A 154 -6.65 -10.22 -23.75
CA GLU A 154 -5.19 -10.07 -23.85
C GLU A 154 -4.77 -8.59 -23.74
N ILE A 155 -5.57 -7.66 -24.28
CA ILE A 155 -5.35 -6.23 -24.10
C ILE A 155 -5.43 -5.88 -22.61
N PHE A 156 -6.45 -6.38 -21.89
CA PHE A 156 -6.56 -6.16 -20.45
C PHE A 156 -5.40 -6.79 -19.68
N ASN A 157 -4.97 -7.98 -20.03
CA ASN A 157 -3.84 -8.65 -19.42
C ASN A 157 -2.52 -7.90 -19.71
N LEU A 158 -2.35 -7.37 -20.92
CA LEU A 158 -1.20 -6.55 -21.29
C LEU A 158 -1.18 -5.23 -20.51
N ILE A 159 -2.32 -4.57 -20.40
CA ILE A 159 -2.48 -3.36 -19.58
C ILE A 159 -2.20 -3.68 -18.10
N GLU A 160 -2.73 -4.78 -17.58
CA GLU A 160 -2.42 -5.25 -16.22
C GLU A 160 -0.93 -5.53 -16.05
N ALA A 161 -0.26 -6.19 -17.00
CA ALA A 161 1.16 -6.48 -16.93
C ALA A 161 2.03 -5.22 -16.95
N ILE A 162 1.69 -4.23 -17.80
CA ILE A 162 2.38 -2.93 -17.85
C ILE A 162 2.20 -2.17 -16.53
N GLU A 163 1.12 -2.44 -15.80
CA GLU A 163 0.61 -1.63 -14.72
C GLU A 163 0.94 -2.12 -13.34
N PHE A 164 0.72 -3.41 -13.10
CA PHE A 164 0.74 -4.00 -11.78
C PHE A 164 2.10 -4.51 -11.35
N GLU A 165 3.03 -4.66 -12.26
CA GLU A 165 4.41 -4.88 -11.88
C GLU A 165 4.97 -3.70 -11.08
N ASP A 166 4.41 -2.48 -11.19
CA ASP A 166 4.99 -1.25 -10.65
C ASP A 166 4.21 -0.51 -9.56
N ARG A 167 2.95 -0.85 -9.22
CA ARG A 167 2.18 -0.05 -8.26
C ARG A 167 1.29 -0.83 -7.31
N ALA A 168 1.62 -0.75 -6.02
CA ALA A 168 0.61 -0.84 -4.97
C ALA A 168 -0.24 0.46 -4.97
N ASP A 169 -1.54 0.32 -5.23
CA ASP A 169 -2.63 1.30 -4.99
C ASP A 169 -2.23 2.78 -4.88
N VAL A 170 -1.86 3.44 -5.97
CA VAL A 170 -1.79 4.91 -6.00
C VAL A 170 -3.18 5.44 -6.28
N LYS A 171 -3.84 5.92 -5.25
CA LYS A 171 -5.04 6.74 -5.39
C LYS A 171 -4.62 8.13 -5.87
N ALA A 172 -5.27 8.63 -6.91
CA ALA A 172 -5.13 10.04 -7.26
C ALA A 172 -5.67 10.89 -6.09
N VAL A 173 -4.79 11.73 -5.54
CA VAL A 173 -5.10 12.61 -4.42
C VAL A 173 -5.08 14.05 -4.94
N SER A 174 -6.14 14.82 -4.69
CA SER A 174 -6.11 16.24 -5.00
C SER A 174 -5.23 17.00 -4.01
N LYS A 175 -4.57 18.08 -4.43
CA LYS A 175 -3.79 18.93 -3.50
C LYS A 175 -4.64 19.45 -2.34
N GLY A 176 -5.95 19.65 -2.54
CA GLY A 176 -6.88 20.05 -1.48
C GLY A 176 -7.07 19.01 -0.37
N ASP A 177 -6.84 17.73 -0.68
CA ASP A 177 -7.02 16.65 0.28
C ASP A 177 -5.74 16.37 1.12
N LEU A 178 -4.59 16.95 0.75
CA LEU A 178 -3.32 16.68 1.44
C LEU A 178 -3.36 17.07 2.93
N ASP A 179 -3.97 18.20 3.26
CA ASP A 179 -4.10 18.64 4.66
C ASP A 179 -5.03 17.71 5.47
N PHE A 180 -6.04 17.13 4.85
CA PHE A 180 -6.87 16.09 5.45
C PHE A 180 -6.04 14.83 5.75
N PHE A 181 -5.23 14.37 4.80
CA PHE A 181 -4.37 13.19 4.99
C PHE A 181 -3.32 13.40 6.09
N ARG A 182 -2.81 14.61 6.27
CA ARG A 182 -1.90 14.94 7.39
C ARG A 182 -2.55 14.76 8.77
N GLY A 183 -3.88 14.84 8.86
CA GLY A 183 -4.66 14.60 10.07
C GLY A 183 -5.01 13.12 10.31
N LEU A 184 -4.72 12.22 9.37
CA LEU A 184 -4.98 10.79 9.55
C LEU A 184 -3.82 10.09 10.26
N PRO A 185 -4.11 9.00 11.01
CA PRO A 185 -3.05 8.19 11.62
C PRO A 185 -2.07 7.62 10.60
N VAL A 186 -0.77 7.81 10.86
CA VAL A 186 0.31 7.27 10.04
C VAL A 186 0.31 5.75 10.10
N LYS A 187 0.39 5.09 8.94
CA LYS A 187 0.42 3.64 8.83
C LYS A 187 1.84 3.11 9.12
N MET A 188 1.99 2.37 10.20
CA MET A 188 3.27 1.85 10.68
C MET A 188 3.42 0.36 10.35
N GLY A 189 3.80 0.06 9.09
CA GLY A 189 4.03 -1.30 8.62
C GLY A 189 2.78 -2.20 8.67
N GLN A 190 3.01 -3.51 8.73
CA GLN A 190 1.93 -4.51 8.82
C GLN A 190 1.48 -4.79 10.27
N ASN A 191 2.17 -4.25 11.25
CA ASN A 191 1.90 -4.55 12.66
C ASN A 191 0.75 -3.68 13.18
N LYS A 192 -0.45 -4.27 13.26
CA LYS A 192 -1.69 -3.57 13.65
C LYS A 192 -1.73 -3.10 15.10
N HIS A 193 -0.78 -3.52 15.92
CA HIS A 193 -0.72 -3.18 17.35
C HIS A 193 0.11 -1.91 17.62
N ILE A 194 0.87 -1.43 16.64
CA ILE A 194 1.66 -0.21 16.78
C ILE A 194 0.85 0.92 16.14
N SER A 195 0.30 1.81 16.97
CA SER A 195 -0.42 2.99 16.51
C SER A 195 0.21 4.24 17.09
N GLY A 196 1.10 4.87 16.33
CA GLY A 196 1.76 6.11 16.74
C GLY A 196 3.18 5.90 17.28
N LEU A 197 3.82 6.99 17.62
CA LEU A 197 5.22 7.09 17.98
C LEU A 197 5.37 7.90 19.28
N ASP A 198 6.24 7.43 20.15
CA ASP A 198 6.63 8.16 21.35
C ASP A 198 7.85 9.06 21.05
N LEU A 199 7.71 10.35 21.30
CA LEU A 199 8.77 11.34 21.19
C LEU A 199 9.09 11.92 22.55
N TRP A 200 10.30 12.39 22.73
CA TRP A 200 10.84 12.90 23.97
C TRP A 200 11.39 14.30 23.81
N SER A 201 11.25 15.11 24.85
CA SER A 201 11.92 16.39 24.98
C SER A 201 12.53 16.47 26.38
N ASP A 202 13.74 16.97 26.46
CA ASP A 202 14.42 17.14 27.75
C ASP A 202 13.70 18.15 28.69
N SER A 203 12.97 19.10 28.09
CA SER A 203 12.23 20.11 28.82
C SER A 203 10.79 19.76 29.15
N PHE A 204 10.12 18.97 28.25
CA PHE A 204 8.67 18.76 28.33
C PHE A 204 8.28 17.29 28.51
N GLY A 205 9.27 16.38 28.61
CA GLY A 205 9.04 14.96 28.82
C GLY A 205 8.59 14.24 27.55
N LYS A 206 7.65 13.31 27.70
CA LYS A 206 7.22 12.40 26.63
C LYS A 206 5.88 12.83 26.02
N ILE A 207 5.75 12.72 24.70
CA ILE A 207 4.49 12.89 23.95
C ILE A 207 4.27 11.67 23.03
N HIS A 208 3.02 11.32 22.82
CA HIS A 208 2.62 10.29 21.86
C HIS A 208 1.95 10.92 20.65
N VAL A 209 2.48 10.69 19.45
CA VAL A 209 1.98 11.25 18.18
C VAL A 209 1.47 10.15 17.26
N ARG A 210 0.39 10.42 16.54
CA ARG A 210 -0.25 9.45 15.64
C ARG A 210 -0.40 9.96 14.21
N THR A 211 -0.42 11.26 14.02
CA THR A 211 -0.66 11.92 12.73
C THR A 211 0.56 12.71 12.28
N CYS A 212 0.65 13.03 10.99
CA CYS A 212 1.73 13.88 10.49
C CYS A 212 1.71 15.26 11.15
N LYS A 213 0.54 15.83 11.35
CA LYS A 213 0.40 17.14 11.99
C LYS A 213 0.98 17.14 13.42
N GLU A 214 0.57 16.16 14.24
CA GLU A 214 1.10 16.01 15.59
C GLU A 214 2.62 15.77 15.60
N TYR A 215 3.13 14.98 14.66
CA TYR A 215 4.55 14.68 14.53
C TYR A 215 5.35 15.95 14.17
N GLU A 216 4.93 16.69 13.16
CA GLU A 216 5.59 17.90 12.70
C GLU A 216 5.58 18.99 13.80
N ASP A 217 4.44 19.19 14.48
CA ASP A 217 4.30 20.11 15.60
C ASP A 217 5.25 19.72 16.76
N ALA A 218 5.34 18.42 17.07
CA ALA A 218 6.24 17.94 18.11
C ALA A 218 7.72 18.15 17.74
N ILE A 219 8.14 17.81 16.51
CA ILE A 219 9.51 18.03 16.03
C ILE A 219 9.86 19.54 16.07
N ALA A 220 8.95 20.39 15.61
CA ALA A 220 9.12 21.85 15.66
C ALA A 220 9.29 22.39 17.11
N CYS A 221 8.67 21.72 18.09
CA CYS A 221 8.83 22.01 19.52
C CYS A 221 10.07 21.35 20.16
N GLY A 222 10.94 20.71 19.37
CA GLY A 222 12.19 20.11 19.86
C GLY A 222 12.03 18.72 20.49
N TYR A 223 10.94 18.01 20.17
CA TYR A 223 10.82 16.61 20.51
C TYR A 223 11.60 15.73 19.52
N TYR A 224 12.10 14.59 19.99
CA TYR A 224 12.92 13.68 19.20
C TYR A 224 12.65 12.21 19.58
N PRO A 225 12.87 11.24 18.66
CA PRO A 225 12.85 9.83 18.98
C PRO A 225 14.09 9.46 19.80
N ARG A 226 13.90 8.84 20.97
CA ARG A 226 14.98 8.61 21.93
C ARG A 226 15.61 7.23 21.85
N THR A 227 14.81 6.20 21.63
CA THR A 227 15.29 4.83 21.59
C THR A 227 15.55 4.38 20.15
N ASN A 228 16.38 3.33 19.95
CA ASN A 228 16.56 2.72 18.62
C ASN A 228 15.25 2.26 18.02
N PHE A 229 14.29 1.84 18.83
CA PHE A 229 12.95 1.49 18.38
C PHE A 229 12.21 2.73 17.88
N ASP A 230 12.18 3.81 18.64
CA ASP A 230 11.50 5.06 18.26
C ASP A 230 12.13 5.66 17.00
N ILE A 231 13.46 5.60 16.84
CA ILE A 231 14.18 6.06 15.65
C ILE A 231 13.73 5.26 14.43
N LYS A 232 13.63 3.92 14.53
CA LYS A 232 13.13 3.09 13.44
C LYS A 232 11.66 3.37 13.11
N MET A 233 10.84 3.58 14.12
CA MET A 233 9.42 3.88 13.92
C MET A 233 9.21 5.28 13.34
N SER A 234 10.07 6.24 13.66
CA SER A 234 10.00 7.60 13.11
C SER A 234 10.20 7.64 11.59
N VAL A 235 10.83 6.62 10.99
CA VAL A 235 10.99 6.50 9.53
C VAL A 235 9.62 6.48 8.82
N PHE A 236 8.62 5.82 9.40
CA PHE A 236 7.27 5.79 8.81
C PHE A 236 6.64 7.19 8.78
N PHE A 237 6.86 7.99 9.83
CA PHE A 237 6.41 9.38 9.88
C PHE A 237 7.17 10.23 8.86
N LYS A 238 8.49 10.16 8.86
CA LYS A 238 9.33 10.91 7.92
C LYS A 238 8.96 10.64 6.47
N HIS A 239 8.78 9.36 6.10
CA HIS A 239 8.38 8.98 4.75
C HIS A 239 7.00 9.51 4.39
N GLN A 240 5.97 9.25 5.20
CA GLN A 240 4.59 9.63 4.87
C GLN A 240 4.36 11.13 4.96
N CYS A 241 4.88 11.77 6.02
CA CYS A 241 4.71 13.21 6.21
C CYS A 241 5.55 14.02 5.21
N GLY A 242 6.79 13.60 4.97
CA GLY A 242 7.66 14.21 3.97
C GLY A 242 7.09 14.10 2.55
N LEU A 243 6.50 12.93 2.19
CA LEU A 243 5.80 12.78 0.92
C LEU A 243 4.63 13.77 0.80
N LEU A 244 3.80 13.90 1.83
CA LEU A 244 2.66 14.83 1.80
C LEU A 244 3.11 16.28 1.68
N GLN A 245 4.20 16.66 2.34
CA GLN A 245 4.81 18.00 2.21
C GLN A 245 5.36 18.24 0.81
N ALA A 246 6.12 17.28 0.26
CA ALA A 246 6.65 17.37 -1.09
C ALA A 246 5.54 17.48 -2.15
N LEU A 247 4.50 16.66 -2.05
CA LEU A 247 3.35 16.71 -2.96
C LEU A 247 2.60 18.05 -2.92
N LYS A 248 2.61 18.75 -1.79
CA LYS A 248 1.99 20.07 -1.68
C LYS A 248 2.70 21.09 -2.56
N LYS A 249 4.02 21.02 -2.67
CA LYS A 249 4.86 21.89 -3.48
C LYS A 249 4.99 21.42 -4.95
N ALA A 250 4.82 20.15 -5.21
CA ALA A 250 5.03 19.52 -6.50
C ALA A 250 4.31 20.24 -7.64
N THR A 251 5.03 20.46 -8.72
CA THR A 251 4.51 20.99 -10.00
C THR A 251 4.84 20.04 -11.15
N ILE A 252 4.25 20.26 -12.31
CA ILE A 252 4.54 19.46 -13.51
C ILE A 252 5.89 19.94 -14.07
N PRO A 253 6.89 19.06 -14.22
CA PRO A 253 8.16 19.43 -14.81
C PRO A 253 7.99 19.79 -16.30
N THR A 254 8.77 20.73 -16.77
CA THR A 254 8.82 21.15 -18.19
C THR A 254 9.92 20.44 -18.98
N VAL A 255 10.93 19.93 -18.28
CA VAL A 255 12.07 19.21 -18.86
C VAL A 255 12.48 18.06 -17.93
N SER A 256 12.94 16.96 -18.54
CA SER A 256 13.57 15.84 -17.83
C SER A 256 14.92 15.54 -18.47
N TYR A 257 15.93 15.37 -17.65
CA TYR A 257 17.25 14.86 -18.03
C TYR A 257 17.46 13.41 -17.54
N ILE A 258 16.39 12.78 -17.04
CA ILE A 258 16.39 11.41 -16.58
C ILE A 258 16.03 10.51 -17.75
N ASP A 259 17.03 9.85 -18.33
CA ASP A 259 16.90 9.08 -19.58
C ASP A 259 16.03 7.82 -19.46
N SER A 260 15.68 7.40 -18.26
CA SER A 260 14.89 6.19 -18.08
C SER A 260 13.41 6.49 -17.89
N PRO A 261 12.56 6.17 -18.87
CA PRO A 261 11.11 6.18 -18.68
C PRO A 261 10.67 5.03 -17.75
N ARG A 262 11.54 4.05 -17.49
CA ARG A 262 11.25 2.97 -16.54
C ARG A 262 11.24 3.55 -15.14
N ARG A 263 10.16 3.31 -14.43
CA ARG A 263 10.18 3.44 -12.99
C ARG A 263 11.09 2.35 -12.45
N GLY A 264 11.93 2.71 -11.65
CA GLY A 264 12.92 1.84 -11.10
C GLY A 264 14.16 2.64 -10.85
N ILE A 265 14.89 2.17 -9.93
CA ILE A 265 15.99 2.91 -9.42
C ILE A 265 17.05 2.96 -10.48
N LEU A 266 17.07 4.12 -11.02
CA LEU A 266 18.24 4.94 -11.14
C LEU A 266 19.38 4.24 -11.85
N ASP A 267 19.83 4.89 -12.84
CA ASP A 267 21.13 4.61 -13.40
C ASP A 267 22.18 4.71 -12.26
N LEU A 268 22.67 3.58 -11.81
CA LEU A 268 23.63 3.49 -10.72
C LEU A 268 24.99 4.09 -11.10
N ASP A 269 25.24 4.29 -12.40
CA ASP A 269 26.41 5.02 -12.88
C ASP A 269 26.30 6.52 -12.59
N LEU A 270 25.06 7.04 -12.56
CA LEU A 270 24.80 8.46 -12.28
C LEU A 270 24.50 8.74 -10.79
N LEU A 271 24.30 7.70 -9.98
CA LEU A 271 24.03 7.87 -8.56
C LEU A 271 25.35 8.04 -7.79
N PRO A 272 25.62 9.22 -7.17
CA PRO A 272 26.89 9.45 -6.50
C PRO A 272 26.97 8.66 -5.19
N PHE A 273 28.10 8.01 -4.95
CA PHE A 273 28.30 7.20 -3.75
C PHE A 273 28.25 8.00 -2.44
N THR A 274 28.33 9.31 -2.52
CA THR A 274 28.10 10.21 -1.37
C THR A 274 26.69 10.11 -0.77
N PHE A 275 25.74 9.50 -1.47
CA PHE A 275 24.40 9.22 -0.94
C PHE A 275 24.34 7.94 -0.12
N PHE A 276 25.36 7.08 -0.19
CA PHE A 276 25.40 5.87 0.62
C PHE A 276 25.66 6.20 2.10
N PRO A 277 24.94 5.56 3.05
CA PRO A 277 25.13 5.81 4.47
C PRO A 277 26.48 5.29 4.96
N TYR A 278 27.07 5.97 5.91
CA TYR A 278 28.29 5.49 6.56
C TYR A 278 28.25 5.81 8.07
N ILE A 279 29.08 5.09 8.82
CA ILE A 279 29.26 5.30 10.26
C ILE A 279 30.67 5.83 10.50
N GLY A 280 30.80 7.00 11.12
CA GLY A 280 32.07 7.64 11.47
C GLY A 280 32.33 8.95 10.74
N GLU A 281 33.52 9.49 10.89
CA GLU A 281 33.96 10.66 10.13
C GLU A 281 34.34 10.25 8.70
N LEU A 282 33.79 10.95 7.69
CA LEU A 282 34.17 10.76 6.30
C LEU A 282 35.66 11.02 6.13
N SER A 283 36.44 10.00 5.78
CA SER A 283 37.77 10.22 5.23
C SER A 283 37.63 10.96 3.89
N GLY A 284 38.58 11.81 3.53
CA GLY A 284 38.56 12.56 2.29
C GLY A 284 38.44 11.69 1.03
N GLU A 285 38.81 10.41 1.13
CA GLU A 285 38.69 9.37 0.08
C GLU A 285 37.22 8.98 -0.23
N TYR A 286 36.33 9.06 0.74
CA TYR A 286 34.89 8.80 0.53
C TYR A 286 34.17 9.93 -0.23
N LYS A 287 34.79 11.11 -0.33
CA LYS A 287 34.25 12.27 -1.06
C LYS A 287 34.58 12.28 -2.56
N GLY A 288 35.11 11.18 -3.08
CA GLY A 288 35.41 11.04 -4.51
C GLY A 288 34.16 11.04 -5.39
N ASN A 289 34.34 11.29 -6.69
CA ASN A 289 33.30 11.27 -7.73
C ASN A 289 32.85 9.84 -8.11
N ALA A 290 33.02 8.86 -7.24
CA ALA A 290 32.63 7.48 -7.51
C ALA A 290 31.11 7.33 -7.53
N SER A 291 30.61 6.54 -8.46
CA SER A 291 29.21 6.14 -8.53
C SER A 291 28.93 4.89 -7.68
N TYR A 292 27.65 4.57 -7.47
CA TYR A 292 27.27 3.28 -6.89
C TYR A 292 27.77 2.12 -7.76
N GLN A 293 27.69 2.26 -9.08
CA GLN A 293 28.16 1.22 -10.01
C GLN A 293 29.68 0.98 -9.88
N ASP A 294 30.48 2.02 -9.70
CA ASP A 294 31.91 1.89 -9.46
C ASP A 294 32.20 1.04 -8.21
N LYS A 295 31.45 1.30 -7.13
CA LYS A 295 31.59 0.57 -5.86
C LYS A 295 31.08 -0.88 -5.94
N ILE A 296 30.05 -1.13 -6.75
CA ILE A 296 29.58 -2.48 -7.07
C ILE A 296 30.65 -3.24 -7.86
N ASN A 297 31.23 -2.61 -8.87
CA ASN A 297 32.30 -3.20 -9.69
C ASN A 297 33.55 -3.52 -8.84
N ALA A 298 33.87 -2.66 -7.88
CA ALA A 298 34.94 -2.88 -6.90
C ALA A 298 34.58 -3.91 -5.82
N LYS A 299 33.36 -4.40 -5.75
CA LYS A 299 32.83 -5.32 -4.73
C LYS A 299 32.84 -4.75 -3.30
N GLU A 300 32.89 -3.44 -3.18
CA GLU A 300 32.77 -2.75 -1.89
C GLU A 300 31.34 -2.74 -1.36
N ILE A 301 30.36 -2.69 -2.26
CA ILE A 301 28.94 -2.85 -1.97
C ILE A 301 28.31 -3.93 -2.85
N LEU A 302 27.24 -4.53 -2.37
CA LEU A 302 26.54 -5.63 -3.03
C LEU A 302 25.05 -5.33 -3.13
N ILE A 303 24.46 -5.57 -4.30
CA ILE A 303 23.01 -5.52 -4.47
C ILE A 303 22.41 -6.77 -3.83
N LYS A 304 21.52 -6.60 -2.86
CA LYS A 304 20.82 -7.70 -2.15
C LYS A 304 19.46 -7.99 -2.74
N ASN A 305 18.75 -6.96 -3.17
CA ASN A 305 17.44 -7.11 -3.78
C ASN A 305 17.19 -5.93 -4.71
N VAL A 306 16.53 -6.22 -5.82
CA VAL A 306 16.04 -5.24 -6.79
C VAL A 306 14.58 -5.59 -7.10
N SER A 307 13.71 -4.62 -7.04
CA SER A 307 12.37 -4.68 -7.63
C SER A 307 12.22 -3.51 -8.62
N GLN A 308 11.05 -3.34 -9.18
CA GLN A 308 10.84 -2.30 -10.19
C GLN A 308 11.09 -0.88 -9.68
N ASN A 309 10.79 -0.61 -8.41
CA ASN A 309 10.96 0.71 -7.80
C ASN A 309 11.79 0.71 -6.52
N THR A 310 12.41 -0.42 -6.17
CA THR A 310 13.24 -0.51 -4.96
C THR A 310 14.56 -1.18 -5.21
N ILE A 311 15.58 -0.74 -4.51
CA ILE A 311 16.88 -1.41 -4.45
C ILE A 311 17.35 -1.50 -3.01
N ARG A 312 17.96 -2.63 -2.66
CA ARG A 312 18.67 -2.83 -1.41
C ARG A 312 20.11 -3.12 -1.68
N ILE A 313 20.97 -2.33 -1.10
CA ILE A 313 22.43 -2.40 -1.28
C ILE A 313 23.05 -2.48 0.10
N GLU A 314 24.10 -3.30 0.26
CA GLU A 314 24.80 -3.49 1.53
C GLU A 314 26.31 -3.54 1.32
N GLU A 315 27.06 -2.95 2.25
CA GLU A 315 28.45 -3.33 2.49
C GLU A 315 28.48 -4.71 3.14
N PRO A 316 29.51 -5.54 2.87
CA PRO A 316 29.64 -6.86 3.51
C PRO A 316 29.60 -6.80 5.04
N GLU A 317 30.31 -5.80 5.61
CA GLU A 317 30.36 -5.52 7.06
C GLU A 317 30.30 -4.00 7.24
N GLY A 318 29.10 -3.43 7.44
CA GLY A 318 28.95 -1.99 7.56
C GLY A 318 27.51 -1.54 7.49
N MET A 319 27.21 -0.69 6.52
CA MET A 319 25.88 -0.15 6.32
C MET A 319 25.14 -0.83 5.18
N GLY A 320 23.84 -0.87 5.33
CA GLY A 320 22.89 -1.18 4.27
C GLY A 320 21.99 -0.01 3.98
N GLN A 321 21.55 0.10 2.73
CA GLN A 321 20.62 1.11 2.27
C GLN A 321 19.48 0.47 1.47
N PHE A 322 18.30 0.95 1.73
CA PHE A 322 17.11 0.68 0.96
C PHE A 322 16.66 2.00 0.33
N LEU A 323 16.49 2.01 -0.98
CA LEU A 323 15.92 3.12 -1.72
C LEU A 323 14.65 2.67 -2.43
N ALA A 324 13.61 3.49 -2.39
CA ALA A 324 12.38 3.28 -3.15
C ALA A 324 12.00 4.56 -3.90
N GLU A 325 11.92 4.49 -5.22
CA GLU A 325 11.34 5.56 -6.02
C GLU A 325 9.84 5.62 -5.75
N VAL A 326 9.34 6.78 -5.30
CA VAL A 326 7.94 6.96 -4.93
C VAL A 326 7.18 7.74 -6.00
N VAL A 327 7.74 8.89 -6.41
CA VAL A 327 7.07 9.79 -7.35
C VAL A 327 8.07 10.71 -8.02
N ARG A 328 7.77 11.11 -9.27
CA ARG A 328 8.51 12.11 -10.04
C ARG A 328 7.65 13.35 -10.23
N ALA A 329 8.23 14.52 -10.01
CA ALA A 329 7.61 15.82 -10.21
C ALA A 329 8.71 16.88 -10.14
N ASP A 330 8.38 18.14 -10.39
CA ASP A 330 9.21 19.27 -10.01
C ASP A 330 8.82 19.66 -8.57
N PHE A 331 9.74 19.44 -7.62
CA PHE A 331 9.50 19.71 -6.19
C PHE A 331 10.06 21.04 -5.71
N ASN A 332 10.95 21.67 -6.48
CA ASN A 332 11.62 22.93 -6.12
C ASN A 332 11.18 24.12 -6.98
N GLY A 333 10.39 23.89 -8.02
CA GLY A 333 9.86 24.94 -8.91
C GLY A 333 10.84 25.42 -9.98
N ASP A 334 11.91 24.65 -10.29
CA ASP A 334 12.88 24.99 -11.32
C ASP A 334 12.50 24.49 -12.73
N GLY A 335 11.41 23.74 -12.82
CA GLY A 335 10.90 23.18 -14.08
C GLY A 335 11.57 21.88 -14.50
N ILE A 336 12.52 21.36 -13.76
CA ILE A 336 13.23 20.09 -14.04
C ILE A 336 12.52 18.95 -13.29
N GLU A 337 12.52 17.75 -13.88
CA GLU A 337 11.98 16.57 -13.22
C GLU A 337 12.90 16.09 -12.10
N ASP A 338 12.35 15.99 -10.90
CA ASP A 338 12.99 15.43 -9.72
C ASP A 338 12.40 14.07 -9.40
N ILE A 339 13.15 13.26 -8.64
CA ILE A 339 12.70 11.98 -8.08
C ILE A 339 12.65 12.07 -6.56
N LEU A 340 11.49 11.77 -5.98
CA LEU A 340 11.34 11.57 -4.53
C LEU A 340 11.58 10.10 -4.20
N LEU A 341 12.54 9.87 -3.32
CA LEU A 341 12.90 8.56 -2.79
C LEU A 341 12.49 8.42 -1.33
N TYR A 342 12.02 7.22 -0.96
CA TYR A 342 12.10 6.77 0.43
C TYR A 342 13.46 6.12 0.65
N GLU A 343 14.18 6.61 1.64
CA GLU A 343 15.46 6.07 2.07
C GLU A 343 15.32 5.38 3.42
N GLY A 344 15.90 4.18 3.53
CA GLY A 344 16.08 3.49 4.80
C GLY A 344 17.51 3.00 4.93
N CYS A 345 18.19 3.42 5.97
CA CYS A 345 19.58 3.06 6.27
C CYS A 345 19.64 2.16 7.51
N TYR A 346 20.51 1.17 7.50
CA TYR A 346 20.63 0.24 8.62
C TYR A 346 22.05 -0.35 8.72
N ALA A 347 22.45 -0.72 9.93
CA ALA A 347 23.67 -1.49 10.13
C ALA A 347 23.41 -2.96 9.76
N THR A 348 24.29 -3.55 8.93
CA THR A 348 24.18 -4.95 8.51
C THR A 348 24.33 -5.92 9.69
N HIS A 349 25.13 -5.53 10.70
CA HIS A 349 25.34 -6.26 11.94
C HIS A 349 25.03 -5.37 13.14
N GLY A 350 23.73 -5.17 13.42
CA GLY A 350 23.35 -4.34 14.56
C GLY A 350 21.89 -3.94 14.59
N THR A 351 21.57 -3.03 15.51
CA THR A 351 20.21 -2.55 15.73
C THR A 351 19.96 -1.14 15.18
N LEU A 352 21.00 -0.47 14.66
CA LEU A 352 20.86 0.87 14.09
C LEU A 352 19.97 0.79 12.83
N GLY A 353 19.03 1.70 12.74
CA GLY A 353 18.20 1.89 11.55
C GLY A 353 17.55 3.26 11.60
N TYR A 354 17.64 3.99 10.52
CA TYR A 354 17.05 5.32 10.34
C TYR A 354 16.65 5.49 8.87
N GLY A 355 16.00 6.56 8.52
CA GLY A 355 15.61 6.86 7.14
C GLY A 355 14.91 8.18 7.05
N ASP A 356 14.76 8.64 5.83
CA ASP A 356 14.10 9.90 5.49
C ASP A 356 13.56 9.85 4.06
N ILE A 357 12.95 10.92 3.60
CA ILE A 357 12.80 11.16 2.17
C ILE A 357 14.07 11.82 1.62
N LYS A 358 14.34 11.55 0.34
CA LYS A 358 15.41 12.21 -0.40
C LYS A 358 14.85 12.64 -1.76
N ILE A 359 15.03 13.90 -2.13
CA ILE A 359 14.67 14.38 -3.46
C ILE A 359 15.96 14.61 -4.23
N ILE A 360 16.04 14.01 -5.40
CA ILE A 360 17.22 14.09 -6.27
C ILE A 360 16.83 14.51 -7.67
N THR A 361 17.73 15.17 -8.35
CA THR A 361 17.55 15.69 -9.70
C THR A 361 18.79 15.47 -10.57
N ILE A 362 18.62 15.50 -11.90
CA ILE A 362 19.71 15.62 -12.87
C ILE A 362 19.53 16.98 -13.57
N LYS A 363 20.52 17.87 -13.44
CA LYS A 363 20.41 19.22 -13.96
C LYS A 363 20.80 19.36 -15.44
N SER A 364 21.48 18.38 -16.00
CA SER A 364 21.86 18.35 -17.41
C SER A 364 22.16 16.92 -17.88
N ASN A 365 22.04 16.67 -19.17
CA ASN A 365 22.31 15.35 -19.76
C ASN A 365 23.67 14.80 -19.34
N GLY A 366 23.70 13.60 -18.77
CA GLY A 366 24.90 12.88 -18.36
C GLY A 366 25.56 13.41 -17.09
N SER A 367 24.97 14.36 -16.36
CA SER A 367 25.43 14.72 -15.02
C SER A 367 24.97 13.70 -13.99
N MET A 368 25.70 13.61 -12.87
CA MET A 368 25.29 12.79 -11.74
C MET A 368 24.05 13.41 -11.06
N PHE A 369 23.32 12.56 -10.34
CA PHE A 369 22.25 13.02 -9.46
C PHE A 369 22.80 13.95 -8.37
N GLU A 370 22.06 14.98 -8.09
CA GLU A 370 22.30 15.90 -6.99
C GLU A 370 21.07 15.90 -6.06
N GLU A 371 21.31 16.11 -4.77
CA GLU A 371 20.22 16.27 -3.81
C GLU A 371 19.63 17.68 -3.93
N VAL A 372 18.31 17.77 -3.99
CA VAL A 372 17.58 19.03 -3.96
C VAL A 372 17.60 19.55 -2.52
N THR A 373 18.41 20.58 -2.28
CA THR A 373 18.72 21.10 -0.94
C THR A 373 17.74 22.16 -0.44
N GLU A 374 16.77 22.60 -1.22
CA GLU A 374 15.76 23.54 -0.73
C GLU A 374 14.76 22.84 0.17
N SER A 375 14.68 23.34 1.40
CA SER A 375 13.85 22.83 2.51
C SER A 375 12.40 22.57 2.09
N ILE A 376 12.06 21.30 2.18
CA ILE A 376 10.69 20.81 2.08
C ILE A 376 9.88 21.28 3.27
#